data_36a927eb253c740cdead2bc307de0c61
#
_entry.id   36a927eb253c740cdead2bc307de0c61
#
_cell.length_a   1.000
_cell.length_b   1.000
_cell.length_c   1.000
_cell.angle_alpha   90.00
_cell.angle_beta   90.00
_cell.angle_gamma   90.00
#
_symmetry.space_group_name_H-M   'P 1'
#
loop_
_entity.id
_entity.type
_entity.pdbx_description
1 polymer ?
#
loop_
_entity_poly.entity_id
_entity_poly.type
_entity_poly.pdbx_seq_one_letter_code
_entity_poly.pdbx_strand_id
1 'polypeptide(L)'
;MKQQIEKILRNHKKKEITGEDLKTSAVLIPFFYNQGQYHVLLTERSEEVDFHKGQVCFPGGRREPSDSSLLQTALREAEEEISLKAEDVEILGKFDDNLTLTSNYVISPFVAHIPHPYPLKADGREIREIFSVPLSFLMDEANFKQDSYSYEYEGHIIWGATARILRQLVDLLKSESGALK
;
A
#
# COMPACT_ATOMS: atom_id res chain seq x y z
N MET A 1 10.93 -0.11 15.10
CA MET A 1 10.07 -0.55 13.97
C MET A 1 10.40 0.18 12.67
N LYS A 2 10.28 1.54 12.53
CA LYS A 2 10.58 2.27 11.27
C LYS A 2 11.96 1.91 10.70
N GLN A 3 13.03 2.10 11.45
CA GLN A 3 14.40 1.75 11.03
C GLN A 3 14.55 0.25 10.71
N GLN A 4 13.79 -0.60 11.36
CA GLN A 4 13.80 -2.04 11.10
C GLN A 4 13.13 -2.34 9.76
N ILE A 5 11.96 -1.75 9.47
CA ILE A 5 11.30 -1.87 8.16
C ILE A 5 12.23 -1.38 7.04
N GLU A 6 12.84 -0.20 7.21
CA GLU A 6 13.79 0.34 6.24
C GLU A 6 14.97 -0.61 6.00
N LYS A 7 15.58 -1.15 7.07
CA LYS A 7 16.68 -2.11 6.97
C LYS A 7 16.25 -3.40 6.24
N ILE A 8 15.07 -3.93 6.56
CA ILE A 8 14.50 -5.11 5.91
C ILE A 8 14.32 -4.86 4.41
N LEU A 9 13.68 -3.77 4.03
CA LEU A 9 13.44 -3.43 2.63
C LEU A 9 14.73 -3.16 1.86
N ARG A 10 15.73 -2.57 2.49
CA ARG A 10 17.07 -2.34 1.88
C ARG A 10 17.78 -3.64 1.55
N ASN A 11 17.65 -4.66 2.40
CA ASN A 11 18.28 -5.96 2.23
C ASN A 11 17.45 -6.93 1.37
N HIS A 12 16.15 -6.66 1.20
CA HIS A 12 15.26 -7.49 0.42
C HIS A 12 15.61 -7.44 -1.08
N LYS A 13 15.76 -8.61 -1.70
CA LYS A 13 15.94 -8.73 -3.14
C LYS A 13 14.58 -8.56 -3.83
N LYS A 14 14.30 -7.35 -4.24
CA LYS A 14 13.02 -6.98 -4.88
C LYS A 14 12.76 -7.79 -6.14
N LYS A 15 11.52 -8.22 -6.29
CA LYS A 15 11.02 -8.80 -7.53
C LYS A 15 10.55 -7.67 -8.44
N GLU A 16 11.16 -7.55 -9.62
CA GLU A 16 10.74 -6.61 -10.66
C GLU A 16 10.06 -7.38 -11.79
N ILE A 17 8.95 -6.84 -12.27
CA ILE A 17 8.16 -7.44 -13.36
C ILE A 17 8.20 -6.49 -14.57
N THR A 18 8.72 -6.98 -15.68
CA THR A 18 8.82 -6.24 -16.94
C THR A 18 8.16 -7.02 -18.07
N GLY A 19 7.61 -6.33 -19.07
CA GLY A 19 7.01 -6.92 -20.27
C GLY A 19 6.52 -5.84 -21.22
N GLU A 20 6.54 -6.10 -22.53
CA GLU A 20 6.22 -5.10 -23.57
C GLU A 20 4.76 -4.62 -23.52
N ASP A 21 3.82 -5.51 -23.15
CA ASP A 21 2.39 -5.20 -23.10
C ASP A 21 1.88 -4.83 -21.71
N LEU A 22 2.78 -4.66 -20.73
CA LEU A 22 2.39 -4.37 -19.37
C LEU A 22 2.25 -2.87 -19.13
N LYS A 23 1.13 -2.49 -18.55
CA LYS A 23 0.88 -1.13 -18.06
C LYS A 23 1.49 -0.97 -16.70
N THR A 24 1.98 0.21 -16.40
CA THR A 24 2.62 0.49 -15.12
C THR A 24 1.75 1.36 -14.22
N SER A 25 1.72 1.00 -12.95
CA SER A 25 1.10 1.76 -11.87
C SER A 25 2.00 1.74 -10.63
N ALA A 26 1.78 2.66 -9.74
CA ALA A 26 2.51 2.71 -8.49
C ALA A 26 1.57 3.05 -7.33
N VAL A 27 1.86 2.48 -6.17
CA VAL A 27 1.09 2.73 -4.95
C VAL A 27 2.03 3.07 -3.79
N LEU A 28 1.55 3.87 -2.88
CA LEU A 28 2.20 4.16 -1.62
C LEU A 28 1.61 3.23 -0.55
N ILE A 29 2.47 2.62 0.27
CA ILE A 29 2.07 1.88 1.48
C ILE A 29 2.45 2.76 2.68
N PRO A 30 1.55 3.66 3.13
CA PRO A 30 1.89 4.60 4.19
C PRO A 30 1.78 3.92 5.56
N PHE A 31 2.86 3.99 6.33
CA PHE A 31 2.91 3.60 7.73
C PHE A 31 2.96 4.81 8.63
N PHE A 32 2.28 4.76 9.75
CA PHE A 32 2.40 5.75 10.81
C PHE A 32 2.30 5.10 12.20
N TYR A 33 2.80 5.80 13.20
CA TYR A 33 2.73 5.36 14.59
C TYR A 33 1.62 6.09 15.32
N ASN A 34 0.70 5.33 15.92
CA ASN A 34 -0.41 5.86 16.69
C ASN A 34 -0.71 4.95 17.89
N GLN A 35 -0.95 5.55 19.08
CA GLN A 35 -1.39 4.84 20.29
C GLN A 35 -0.57 3.56 20.61
N GLY A 36 0.76 3.64 20.48
CA GLY A 36 1.64 2.53 20.87
C GLY A 36 1.89 1.48 19.78
N GLN A 37 1.32 1.59 18.59
CA GLN A 37 1.48 0.64 17.51
C GLN A 37 1.57 1.31 16.13
N TYR A 38 2.10 0.56 15.17
CA TYR A 38 2.11 0.98 13.76
C TYR A 38 0.80 0.63 13.08
N HIS A 39 0.38 1.51 12.19
CA HIS A 39 -0.78 1.34 11.32
C HIS A 39 -0.35 1.43 9.87
N VAL A 40 -1.08 0.74 9.00
CA VAL A 40 -1.04 0.89 7.55
C VAL A 40 -2.27 1.67 7.13
N LEU A 41 -2.07 2.72 6.34
CA LEU A 41 -3.17 3.51 5.80
C LEU A 41 -3.67 2.89 4.51
N LEU A 42 -4.98 2.82 4.38
CA LEU A 42 -5.71 2.34 3.21
C LEU A 42 -6.81 3.33 2.84
N THR A 43 -7.28 3.20 1.61
CA THR A 43 -8.40 3.97 1.08
C THR A 43 -9.49 3.04 0.58
N GLU A 44 -10.72 3.50 0.59
CA GLU A 44 -11.85 2.84 -0.06
C GLU A 44 -12.32 3.68 -1.23
N ARG A 45 -12.41 3.07 -2.41
CA ARG A 45 -12.83 3.74 -3.63
C ARG A 45 -14.33 4.06 -3.59
N SER A 46 -14.67 5.17 -4.23
CA SER A 46 -16.06 5.60 -4.39
C SER A 46 -16.86 4.60 -5.25
N GLU A 47 -18.15 4.53 -5.02
CA GLU A 47 -19.10 3.80 -5.87
C GLU A 47 -19.36 4.50 -7.21
N GLU A 48 -18.94 5.77 -7.34
CA GLU A 48 -19.18 6.60 -8.53
C GLU A 48 -18.09 6.44 -9.60
N VAL A 49 -16.95 5.79 -9.27
CA VAL A 49 -15.89 5.54 -10.26
C VAL A 49 -16.27 4.43 -11.25
N ASP A 50 -15.71 4.45 -12.45
CA ASP A 50 -16.01 3.46 -13.50
C ASP A 50 -15.48 2.05 -13.17
N PHE A 51 -14.36 1.97 -12.47
CA PHE A 51 -13.67 0.72 -12.17
C PHE A 51 -13.36 0.58 -10.68
N HIS A 52 -13.39 -0.67 -10.18
CA HIS A 52 -12.98 -1.00 -8.82
C HIS A 52 -13.82 -0.31 -7.72
N LYS A 53 -15.12 -0.13 -7.95
CA LYS A 53 -16.08 0.47 -7.02
C LYS A 53 -16.03 -0.19 -5.66
N GLY A 54 -15.99 0.60 -4.59
CA GLY A 54 -16.00 0.13 -3.21
C GLY A 54 -14.78 -0.74 -2.82
N GLN A 55 -13.75 -0.85 -3.67
CA GLN A 55 -12.57 -1.65 -3.35
C GLN A 55 -11.63 -0.91 -2.41
N VAL A 56 -11.09 -1.66 -1.46
CA VAL A 56 -10.02 -1.19 -0.60
C VAL A 56 -8.68 -1.27 -1.35
N CYS A 57 -7.95 -0.17 -1.37
CA CYS A 57 -6.66 -0.08 -2.02
C CYS A 57 -5.66 0.79 -1.22
N PHE A 58 -4.41 0.74 -1.63
CA PHE A 58 -3.44 1.76 -1.26
C PHE A 58 -3.66 3.00 -2.12
N PRO A 59 -3.34 4.21 -1.62
CA PRO A 59 -3.27 5.39 -2.47
C PRO A 59 -2.28 5.17 -3.60
N GLY A 60 -2.70 5.50 -4.83
CA GLY A 60 -1.89 5.27 -6.01
C GLY A 60 -2.68 5.03 -7.27
N GLY A 61 -1.98 5.06 -8.41
CA GLY A 61 -2.63 4.96 -9.71
C GLY A 61 -1.68 4.68 -10.86
N ARG A 62 -2.11 5.05 -12.04
CA ARG A 62 -1.39 4.83 -13.29
C ARG A 62 -0.24 5.81 -13.42
N ARG A 63 0.85 5.32 -14.01
CA ARG A 63 1.93 6.21 -14.44
C ARG A 63 1.44 7.09 -15.59
N GLU A 64 1.62 8.40 -15.44
CA GLU A 64 1.41 9.39 -16.49
C GLU A 64 2.73 9.69 -17.24
N PRO A 65 2.65 10.17 -18.50
CA PRO A 65 3.85 10.58 -19.25
C PRO A 65 4.66 11.68 -18.59
N SER A 66 4.04 12.49 -17.76
CA SER A 66 4.67 13.56 -16.96
C SER A 66 5.45 13.04 -15.77
N ASP A 67 5.17 11.82 -15.30
CA ASP A 67 5.82 11.24 -14.14
C ASP A 67 7.26 10.82 -14.50
N SER A 68 8.25 11.44 -13.85
CA SER A 68 9.67 11.13 -14.06
C SER A 68 10.04 9.72 -13.56
N SER A 69 9.27 9.17 -12.61
CA SER A 69 9.48 7.85 -12.02
C SER A 69 8.19 7.27 -11.45
N LEU A 70 8.16 5.95 -11.19
CA LEU A 70 7.05 5.31 -10.49
C LEU A 70 6.88 5.79 -9.04
N LEU A 71 7.96 6.23 -8.39
CA LEU A 71 7.86 6.88 -7.08
C LEU A 71 7.10 8.20 -7.19
N GLN A 72 7.40 9.01 -8.20
CA GLN A 72 6.65 10.25 -8.43
C GLN A 72 5.17 9.97 -8.70
N THR A 73 4.84 8.92 -9.48
CA THR A 73 3.45 8.47 -9.65
C THR A 73 2.76 8.22 -8.32
N ALA A 74 3.37 7.40 -7.43
CA ALA A 74 2.77 7.07 -6.15
C ALA A 74 2.57 8.31 -5.25
N LEU A 75 3.51 9.25 -5.27
CA LEU A 75 3.42 10.48 -4.48
C LEU A 75 2.38 11.45 -5.04
N ARG A 76 2.32 11.64 -6.36
CA ARG A 76 1.31 12.48 -7.01
C ARG A 76 -0.11 11.98 -6.71
N GLU A 77 -0.35 10.69 -6.90
CA GLU A 77 -1.64 10.05 -6.64
C GLU A 77 -2.04 10.17 -5.15
N ALA A 78 -1.10 9.97 -4.24
CA ALA A 78 -1.36 10.13 -2.80
C ALA A 78 -1.72 11.60 -2.45
N GLU A 79 -1.13 12.58 -3.12
CA GLU A 79 -1.50 13.98 -2.93
C GLU A 79 -2.88 14.28 -3.50
N GLU A 80 -3.20 13.78 -4.70
CA GLU A 80 -4.49 13.96 -5.37
C GLU A 80 -5.63 13.28 -4.63
N GLU A 81 -5.45 12.01 -4.23
CA GLU A 81 -6.49 11.17 -3.62
C GLU A 81 -6.76 11.49 -2.15
N ILE A 82 -5.69 11.78 -1.36
CA ILE A 82 -5.79 11.89 0.10
C ILE A 82 -5.13 13.14 0.69
N SER A 83 -4.70 14.09 -0.14
CA SER A 83 -4.02 15.33 0.27
C SER A 83 -2.72 15.10 1.08
N LEU A 84 -2.04 13.99 0.85
CA LEU A 84 -0.75 13.68 1.47
C LEU A 84 0.38 14.28 0.62
N LYS A 85 1.01 15.34 1.11
CA LYS A 85 2.06 16.03 0.37
C LYS A 85 3.34 15.20 0.28
N ALA A 86 3.96 15.19 -0.90
CA ALA A 86 5.18 14.44 -1.17
C ALA A 86 6.34 14.82 -0.22
N GLU A 87 6.43 16.09 0.19
CA GLU A 87 7.48 16.61 1.09
C GLU A 87 7.38 16.06 2.53
N ASP A 88 6.18 15.58 2.93
CA ASP A 88 5.91 15.03 4.25
C ASP A 88 6.06 13.49 4.28
N VAL A 89 6.40 12.87 3.16
CA VAL A 89 6.54 11.43 3.00
C VAL A 89 8.00 10.98 3.08
N GLU A 90 8.32 10.16 4.07
CA GLU A 90 9.64 9.53 4.18
C GLU A 90 9.61 8.14 3.54
N ILE A 91 10.26 7.96 2.40
CA ILE A 91 10.32 6.68 1.70
C ILE A 91 11.27 5.72 2.42
N LEU A 92 10.76 4.57 2.85
CA LEU A 92 11.53 3.51 3.49
C LEU A 92 12.10 2.51 2.48
N GLY A 93 11.46 2.34 1.32
CA GLY A 93 11.95 1.51 0.23
C GLY A 93 10.87 1.11 -0.78
N LYS A 94 11.32 0.64 -1.95
CA LYS A 94 10.45 -0.05 -2.92
C LYS A 94 10.25 -1.50 -2.48
N PHE A 95 9.06 -2.04 -2.66
CA PHE A 95 8.71 -3.43 -2.42
C PHE A 95 8.54 -4.21 -3.74
N ASP A 96 8.14 -5.48 -3.66
CA ASP A 96 7.98 -6.36 -4.82
C ASP A 96 6.88 -5.89 -5.76
N ASP A 97 7.16 -5.88 -7.06
CA ASP A 97 6.15 -5.62 -8.07
C ASP A 97 5.08 -6.72 -8.06
N ASN A 98 3.83 -6.34 -8.23
CA ASN A 98 2.68 -7.21 -8.27
C ASN A 98 1.94 -7.08 -9.60
N LEU A 99 1.69 -8.20 -10.30
CA LEU A 99 0.89 -8.23 -11.51
C LEU A 99 -0.60 -8.33 -11.14
N THR A 100 -1.43 -7.50 -11.75
CA THR A 100 -2.89 -7.64 -11.65
C THR A 100 -3.37 -8.80 -12.52
N LEU A 101 -4.38 -9.55 -12.05
CA LEU A 101 -4.82 -10.77 -12.75
C LEU A 101 -5.66 -10.49 -14.00
N THR A 102 -6.30 -9.33 -14.11
CA THR A 102 -7.30 -9.05 -15.15
C THR A 102 -7.00 -7.86 -16.04
N SER A 103 -6.13 -6.95 -15.62
CA SER A 103 -5.94 -5.65 -16.27
C SER A 103 -4.54 -5.41 -16.85
N ASN A 104 -3.64 -6.39 -16.76
CA ASN A 104 -2.25 -6.33 -17.22
C ASN A 104 -1.45 -5.14 -16.65
N TYR A 105 -1.78 -4.72 -15.41
CA TYR A 105 -0.98 -3.72 -14.71
C TYR A 105 0.08 -4.38 -13.85
N VAL A 106 1.28 -3.84 -13.89
CA VAL A 106 2.30 -4.04 -12.87
C VAL A 106 2.15 -2.92 -11.85
N ILE A 107 1.87 -3.29 -10.60
CA ILE A 107 1.82 -2.38 -9.47
C ILE A 107 3.18 -2.40 -8.80
N SER A 108 3.83 -1.24 -8.71
CA SER A 108 5.08 -1.03 -7.96
C SER A 108 4.79 -0.37 -6.63
N PRO A 109 4.88 -1.10 -5.49
CA PRO A 109 4.60 -0.54 -4.18
C PRO A 109 5.83 0.16 -3.59
N PHE A 110 5.60 1.32 -2.97
CA PHE A 110 6.59 2.06 -2.19
C PHE A 110 6.15 2.13 -0.73
N VAL A 111 6.96 1.59 0.16
CA VAL A 111 6.71 1.65 1.59
C VAL A 111 7.22 2.99 2.12
N ALA A 112 6.38 3.68 2.87
CA ALA A 112 6.69 5.00 3.37
C ALA A 112 6.25 5.19 4.82
N HIS A 113 6.93 6.07 5.54
CA HIS A 113 6.49 6.57 6.83
C HIS A 113 5.92 7.98 6.65
N ILE A 114 4.77 8.23 7.26
CA ILE A 114 4.11 9.53 7.24
C ILE A 114 3.93 10.05 8.68
N PRO A 115 3.89 11.37 8.87
CA PRO A 115 3.61 11.93 10.18
C PRO A 115 2.18 11.61 10.64
N HIS A 116 1.99 11.52 11.96
CA HIS A 116 0.66 11.37 12.55
C HIS A 116 0.57 12.18 13.85
N PRO A 117 -0.50 12.96 14.09
CA PRO A 117 -1.63 13.18 13.19
C PRO A 117 -1.26 13.97 11.93
N TYR A 118 -1.93 13.69 10.82
CA TYR A 118 -1.79 14.39 9.54
C TYR A 118 -3.18 14.75 9.01
N PRO A 119 -3.40 15.95 8.42
CA PRO A 119 -4.71 16.42 7.97
C PRO A 119 -5.10 15.79 6.63
N LEU A 120 -5.19 14.46 6.59
CA LEU A 120 -5.61 13.71 5.40
C LEU A 120 -7.06 14.09 5.03
N LYS A 121 -7.31 14.16 3.73
CA LYS A 121 -8.63 14.45 3.20
C LYS A 121 -8.84 13.68 1.91
N ALA A 122 -9.86 12.82 1.89
CA ALA A 122 -10.30 12.15 0.66
C ALA A 122 -10.78 13.20 -0.37
N ASP A 123 -10.46 12.97 -1.63
CA ASP A 123 -10.88 13.86 -2.73
C ASP A 123 -12.39 13.86 -2.96
N GLY A 124 -13.10 12.83 -2.48
CA GLY A 124 -14.53 12.66 -2.57
C GLY A 124 -15.04 12.23 -3.95
N ARG A 125 -14.15 12.12 -4.94
CA ARG A 125 -14.49 11.63 -6.29
C ARG A 125 -14.08 10.18 -6.45
N GLU A 126 -12.77 9.91 -6.33
CA GLU A 126 -12.21 8.58 -6.45
C GLU A 126 -12.19 7.84 -5.12
N ILE A 127 -11.87 8.55 -4.06
CA ILE A 127 -11.78 8.00 -2.70
C ILE A 127 -12.95 8.49 -1.84
N ARG A 128 -13.70 7.51 -1.32
CA ARG A 128 -14.81 7.75 -0.39
C ARG A 128 -14.33 7.88 1.04
N GLU A 129 -13.39 7.03 1.43
CA GLU A 129 -12.95 6.90 2.81
C GLU A 129 -11.45 6.63 2.92
N ILE A 130 -10.87 7.19 3.98
CA ILE A 130 -9.48 6.92 4.41
C ILE A 130 -9.57 6.26 5.77
N PHE A 131 -8.95 5.09 5.92
CA PHE A 131 -8.90 4.38 7.20
C PHE A 131 -7.53 3.74 7.42
N SER A 132 -7.32 3.17 8.58
CA SER A 132 -6.04 2.51 8.86
C SER A 132 -6.24 1.19 9.57
N VAL A 133 -5.36 0.24 9.28
CA VAL A 133 -5.35 -1.09 9.89
C VAL A 133 -4.11 -1.22 10.77
N PRO A 134 -4.25 -1.63 12.04
CA PRO A 134 -3.10 -1.90 12.90
C PRO A 134 -2.20 -2.97 12.28
N LEU A 135 -0.89 -2.74 12.27
CA LEU A 135 0.06 -3.74 11.76
C LEU A 135 -0.01 -5.05 12.57
N SER A 136 -0.29 -4.96 13.87
CA SER A 136 -0.50 -6.13 14.73
C SER A 136 -1.68 -6.99 14.28
N PHE A 137 -2.77 -6.36 13.80
CA PHE A 137 -3.91 -7.07 13.21
C PHE A 137 -3.51 -7.83 11.94
N LEU A 138 -2.78 -7.18 11.04
CA LEU A 138 -2.30 -7.80 9.79
C LEU A 138 -1.29 -8.93 10.04
N MET A 139 -0.52 -8.83 11.12
CA MET A 139 0.46 -9.85 11.52
C MET A 139 -0.17 -11.06 12.22
N ASP A 140 -1.39 -10.99 12.70
CA ASP A 140 -2.08 -12.13 13.28
C ASP A 140 -2.66 -13.03 12.17
N GLU A 141 -2.19 -14.29 12.12
CA GLU A 141 -2.65 -15.27 11.12
C GLU A 141 -4.16 -15.56 11.20
N ALA A 142 -4.76 -15.42 12.37
CA ALA A 142 -6.19 -15.64 12.56
C ALA A 142 -7.06 -14.63 11.77
N ASN A 143 -6.51 -13.47 11.45
CA ASN A 143 -7.20 -12.42 10.71
C ASN A 143 -7.08 -12.56 9.19
N PHE A 144 -6.21 -13.47 8.70
CA PHE A 144 -6.06 -13.72 7.27
C PHE A 144 -6.93 -14.90 6.84
N LYS A 145 -7.89 -14.66 5.95
CA LYS A 145 -8.79 -15.67 5.39
C LYS A 145 -8.14 -16.33 4.18
N GLN A 146 -7.58 -17.51 4.36
CA GLN A 146 -6.85 -18.25 3.32
C GLN A 146 -7.73 -18.57 2.10
N ASP A 147 -8.98 -18.99 2.32
CA ASP A 147 -9.88 -19.42 1.25
C ASP A 147 -10.24 -18.28 0.29
N SER A 148 -10.44 -17.07 0.80
CA SER A 148 -10.75 -15.86 0.02
C SER A 148 -9.54 -14.97 -0.25
N TYR A 149 -8.39 -15.30 0.33
CA TYR A 149 -7.15 -14.52 0.29
C TYR A 149 -7.39 -13.05 0.66
N SER A 150 -7.96 -12.82 1.83
CA SER A 150 -8.43 -11.51 2.26
C SER A 150 -8.27 -11.27 3.75
N TYR A 151 -8.36 -9.99 4.14
CA TYR A 151 -8.57 -9.56 5.51
C TYR A 151 -9.94 -8.90 5.62
N GLU A 152 -10.54 -8.97 6.79
CA GLU A 152 -11.77 -8.25 7.13
C GLU A 152 -11.52 -7.43 8.40
N TYR A 153 -11.61 -6.11 8.28
CA TYR A 153 -11.33 -5.18 9.36
C TYR A 153 -12.38 -4.07 9.41
N GLU A 154 -13.09 -3.96 10.53
CA GLU A 154 -14.10 -2.92 10.78
C GLU A 154 -15.14 -2.75 9.64
N GLY A 155 -15.53 -3.87 9.02
CA GLY A 155 -16.50 -3.89 7.91
C GLY A 155 -15.89 -3.73 6.52
N HIS A 156 -14.60 -3.41 6.42
CA HIS A 156 -13.87 -3.36 5.15
C HIS A 156 -13.33 -4.73 4.77
N ILE A 157 -13.53 -5.11 3.51
CA ILE A 157 -12.97 -6.35 2.95
C ILE A 157 -11.77 -5.96 2.09
N ILE A 158 -10.58 -6.37 2.52
CA ILE A 158 -9.32 -6.14 1.83
C ILE A 158 -8.98 -7.41 1.05
N TRP A 159 -9.00 -7.35 -0.28
CA TRP A 159 -8.80 -8.49 -1.16
C TRP A 159 -7.97 -8.12 -2.41
N GLY A 160 -7.78 -9.08 -3.31
CA GLY A 160 -7.13 -8.84 -4.59
C GLY A 160 -5.64 -8.45 -4.48
N ALA A 161 -5.21 -7.46 -5.24
CA ALA A 161 -3.83 -7.00 -5.24
C ALA A 161 -3.41 -6.41 -3.89
N THR A 162 -4.30 -5.67 -3.24
CA THR A 162 -4.04 -5.05 -1.92
C THR A 162 -3.74 -6.09 -0.87
N ALA A 163 -4.58 -7.13 -0.75
CA ALA A 163 -4.36 -8.23 0.19
C ALA A 163 -3.07 -9.00 -0.12
N ARG A 164 -2.75 -9.24 -1.41
CA ARG A 164 -1.51 -9.92 -1.79
C ARG A 164 -0.27 -9.13 -1.38
N ILE A 165 -0.27 -7.82 -1.65
CA ILE A 165 0.85 -6.94 -1.29
C ILE A 165 1.00 -6.89 0.24
N LEU A 166 -0.11 -6.71 0.98
CA LEU A 166 -0.09 -6.72 2.45
C LEU A 166 0.45 -8.05 2.99
N ARG A 167 -0.05 -9.17 2.48
CA ARG A 167 0.39 -10.50 2.94
C ARG A 167 1.88 -10.73 2.70
N GLN A 168 2.37 -10.43 1.50
CA GLN A 168 3.79 -10.54 1.17
C GLN A 168 4.66 -9.66 2.07
N LEU A 169 4.23 -8.42 2.34
CA LEU A 169 4.95 -7.51 3.23
C LEU A 169 4.96 -8.01 4.67
N VAL A 170 3.82 -8.50 5.18
CA VAL A 170 3.72 -9.10 6.52
C VAL A 170 4.65 -10.32 6.64
N ASP A 171 4.66 -11.21 5.64
CA ASP A 171 5.50 -12.40 5.64
C ASP A 171 6.99 -12.02 5.65
N LEU A 172 7.40 -11.02 4.87
CA LEU A 172 8.76 -10.48 4.90
C LEU A 172 9.11 -9.91 6.27
N LEU A 173 8.24 -9.10 6.87
CA LEU A 173 8.48 -8.53 8.19
C LEU A 173 8.59 -9.59 9.30
N LYS A 174 7.80 -10.66 9.21
CA LYS A 174 7.86 -11.78 10.15
C LYS A 174 9.15 -12.60 10.01
N SER A 175 9.53 -12.93 8.79
CA SER A 175 10.72 -13.73 8.51
C SER A 175 12.00 -13.06 9.04
N GLU A 176 12.13 -11.77 8.85
CA GLU A 176 13.28 -11.00 9.29
C GLU A 176 13.23 -10.63 10.79
N SER A 177 12.02 -10.52 11.38
CA SER A 177 11.88 -10.31 12.84
C SER A 177 12.26 -11.55 13.65
N GLY A 178 12.11 -12.75 13.10
CA GLY A 178 12.55 -14.01 13.70
C GLY A 178 14.07 -14.23 13.67
N ALA A 179 14.79 -13.60 12.76
CA ALA A 179 16.25 -13.71 12.62
C ALA A 179 17.02 -12.77 13.57
N LEU A 180 16.34 -11.95 14.36
CA LEU A 180 16.92 -10.95 15.28
C LEU A 180 16.70 -11.30 16.78
N LYS A 181 16.41 -12.58 17.10
CA LYS A 181 16.38 -13.09 18.48
C LYS A 181 17.70 -13.70 18.86
#